data_9c1ecf0b12fd7a05c22776f928781764
#
_entry.id   9c1ecf0b12fd7a05c22776f928781764
#
_cell.length_a   1.000
_cell.length_b   1.000
_cell.length_c   1.000
_cell.angle_alpha   90.00
_cell.angle_beta   90.00
_cell.angle_gamma   90.00
#
_symmetry.space_group_name_H-M   'P 1'
#
loop_
_entity.id
_entity.type
_entity.pdbx_description
1 polymer ?
#
loop_
_entity_poly.entity_id
_entity_poly.type
_entity_poly.pdbx_seq_one_letter_code
_entity_poly.pdbx_strand_id
1 'polypeptide(L)'
;MIQSDNLVELIDLHIPATTETPEVKCCKENGEIAMIGNLIPSDPQSFFAPIQRWFKAYTTEYNPQRITVHFYLTFVNGCSEHYLGILLKRLEELYSNGLSVEIICHYESDDTDMRDWGRDLKQVIKLPIE
;
A
#
# COMPACT_ATOMS: atom_id res chain seq x y z
N MET A 1 -18.81 27.56 -7.52
CA MET A 1 -18.62 27.05 -7.56
C MET A 1 -18.57 26.26 -7.66
N ILE A 2 -18.41 26.09 -7.93
CA ILE A 2 -18.39 25.25 -7.95
C ILE A 2 -17.79 24.45 -7.94
N GLN A 3 -17.05 24.64 -7.95
CA GLN A 3 -16.40 23.79 -7.76
C GLN A 3 -16.26 22.75 -6.80
N SER A 4 -16.38 23.11 -5.76
CA SER A 4 -16.45 22.06 -4.76
C SER A 4 -17.36 20.94 -5.17
N ASP A 5 -18.30 21.24 -5.99
CA ASP A 5 -19.23 20.23 -6.51
C ASP A 5 -18.53 19.18 -7.36
N ASN A 6 -17.41 19.57 -7.94
CA ASN A 6 -16.63 18.64 -8.76
C ASN A 6 -15.58 17.89 -7.95
N LEU A 7 -15.45 18.24 -6.68
CA LEU A 7 -14.52 17.54 -5.81
C LEU A 7 -15.20 16.29 -5.29
N VAL A 8 -14.77 15.17 -5.79
CA VAL A 8 -15.22 13.88 -5.25
C VAL A 8 -14.62 13.76 -3.87
N GLU A 9 -15.47 13.66 -2.86
CA GLU A 9 -14.98 13.44 -1.52
C GLU A 9 -14.28 12.08 -1.46
N LEU A 10 -13.02 12.09 -1.02
CA LEU A 10 -12.28 10.86 -0.89
C LEU A 10 -12.83 10.06 0.28
N ILE A 11 -13.26 8.83 0.02
CA ILE A 11 -13.72 7.90 1.05
C ILE A 11 -12.64 6.86 1.29
N ASP A 12 -12.67 6.25 2.47
CA ASP A 12 -11.76 5.17 2.79
C ASP A 12 -11.98 4.00 1.84
N LEU A 13 -10.90 3.30 1.52
CA LEU A 13 -10.97 2.13 0.66
C LEU A 13 -10.98 0.86 1.52
N HIS A 14 -11.89 -0.04 1.22
CA HIS A 14 -11.90 -1.36 1.83
C HIS A 14 -12.18 -2.41 0.76
N ILE A 15 -11.25 -3.34 0.61
CA ILE A 15 -11.40 -4.48 -0.28
C ILE A 15 -11.38 -5.73 0.59
N PRO A 16 -12.45 -6.56 0.58
CA PRO A 16 -12.47 -7.78 1.37
C PRO A 16 -11.46 -8.80 0.86
N ALA A 17 -10.93 -9.61 1.77
CA ALA A 17 -10.00 -10.68 1.41
C ALA A 17 -10.70 -11.78 0.63
N THR A 18 -9.94 -12.40 -0.27
CA THR A 18 -10.32 -13.64 -0.93
C THR A 18 -9.22 -14.67 -0.65
N THR A 19 -9.35 -15.87 -1.22
CA THR A 19 -8.28 -16.87 -1.07
C THR A 19 -6.99 -16.48 -1.78
N GLU A 20 -7.08 -15.60 -2.78
CA GLU A 20 -5.93 -15.20 -3.58
C GLU A 20 -5.54 -13.73 -3.42
N THR A 21 -6.37 -12.93 -2.77
CA THR A 21 -6.09 -11.51 -2.60
C THR A 21 -6.27 -11.10 -1.15
N PRO A 22 -5.45 -10.15 -0.67
CA PRO A 22 -5.53 -9.72 0.72
C PRO A 22 -6.70 -8.78 0.96
N GLU A 23 -7.09 -8.65 2.22
CA GLU A 23 -7.91 -7.54 2.63
C GLU A 23 -7.09 -6.27 2.53
N VAL A 24 -7.68 -5.21 1.97
CA VAL A 24 -7.01 -3.92 1.85
C VAL A 24 -7.82 -2.87 2.59
N LYS A 25 -7.17 -2.14 3.48
CA LYS A 25 -7.78 -1.06 4.25
C LYS A 25 -6.96 0.19 4.06
N CYS A 26 -7.58 1.25 3.58
CA CYS A 26 -6.92 2.55 3.43
C CYS A 26 -7.75 3.60 4.15
N CYS A 27 -7.19 4.18 5.20
CA CYS A 27 -7.85 5.16 6.05
C CYS A 27 -7.26 6.55 5.80
N LYS A 28 -8.10 7.46 5.31
CA LYS A 28 -7.63 8.79 4.91
C LYS A 28 -7.25 9.67 6.10
N GLU A 29 -7.92 9.50 7.24
CA GLU A 29 -7.71 10.40 8.37
C GLU A 29 -6.37 10.20 9.07
N ASN A 30 -5.94 8.95 9.20
CA ASN A 30 -4.68 8.67 9.89
C ASN A 30 -3.56 8.26 8.95
N GLY A 31 -3.83 8.13 7.65
CA GLY A 31 -2.82 7.77 6.68
C GLY A 31 -2.38 6.31 6.75
N GLU A 32 -3.18 5.44 7.36
CA GLU A 32 -2.80 4.04 7.49
C GLU A 32 -3.38 3.21 6.35
N ILE A 33 -2.50 2.40 5.76
CA ILE A 33 -2.83 1.48 4.67
C ILE A 33 -2.40 0.10 5.15
N ALA A 34 -3.29 -0.89 5.04
CA ALA A 34 -2.96 -2.25 5.47
C ALA A 34 -3.37 -3.25 4.39
N MET A 35 -2.53 -4.24 4.17
CA MET A 35 -2.81 -5.40 3.32
C MET A 35 -2.64 -6.65 4.16
N ILE A 36 -3.69 -7.45 4.26
CA ILE A 36 -3.74 -8.59 5.18
C ILE A 36 -4.17 -9.84 4.42
N GLY A 37 -3.27 -10.82 4.27
CA GLY A 37 -3.58 -12.10 3.65
C GLY A 37 -2.64 -12.51 2.54
N ASN A 38 -3.18 -13.21 1.53
CA ASN A 38 -2.40 -13.71 0.40
C ASN A 38 -2.44 -12.70 -0.75
N LEU A 39 -1.29 -12.36 -1.28
CA LEU A 39 -1.19 -11.44 -2.41
C LEU A 39 -0.71 -12.24 -3.62
N ILE A 40 -1.62 -13.05 -4.16
CA ILE A 40 -1.36 -13.92 -5.31
C ILE A 40 -2.49 -13.84 -6.33
N PRO A 41 -2.93 -12.62 -6.71
CA PRO A 41 -4.06 -12.47 -7.65
C PRO A 41 -3.75 -13.05 -9.02
N SER A 42 -4.77 -13.67 -9.64
CA SER A 42 -4.65 -14.14 -11.01
C SER A 42 -4.68 -12.99 -12.01
N ASP A 43 -5.32 -11.87 -11.64
CA ASP A 43 -5.34 -10.64 -12.43
C ASP A 43 -4.87 -9.48 -11.57
N PRO A 44 -3.54 -9.31 -11.42
CA PRO A 44 -3.01 -8.27 -10.55
C PRO A 44 -3.35 -6.86 -11.00
N GLN A 45 -3.47 -6.62 -12.29
CA GLN A 45 -3.83 -5.28 -12.77
C GLN A 45 -5.20 -4.85 -12.25
N SER A 46 -6.20 -5.73 -12.34
CA SER A 46 -7.54 -5.44 -11.85
C SER A 46 -7.57 -5.29 -10.33
N PHE A 47 -6.78 -6.10 -9.63
CA PHE A 47 -6.70 -6.00 -8.18
C PHE A 47 -6.10 -4.67 -7.73
N PHE A 48 -5.00 -4.25 -8.36
CA PHE A 48 -4.28 -3.05 -7.93
C PHE A 48 -4.91 -1.75 -8.45
N ALA A 49 -5.74 -1.79 -9.49
CA ALA A 49 -6.31 -0.59 -10.08
C ALA A 49 -7.04 0.31 -9.08
N PRO A 50 -7.98 -0.20 -8.24
CA PRO A 50 -8.64 0.66 -7.27
C PRO A 50 -7.70 1.20 -6.20
N ILE A 51 -6.68 0.43 -5.83
CA ILE A 51 -5.67 0.85 -4.86
C ILE A 51 -4.86 2.01 -5.43
N GLN A 52 -4.44 1.89 -6.68
CA GLN A 52 -3.67 2.93 -7.36
C GLN A 52 -4.49 4.22 -7.51
N ARG A 53 -5.77 4.09 -7.86
CA ARG A 53 -6.66 5.25 -7.98
C ARG A 53 -6.85 5.96 -6.64
N TRP A 54 -7.10 5.18 -5.59
CA TRP A 54 -7.26 5.75 -4.25
C TRP A 54 -5.98 6.45 -3.80
N PHE A 55 -4.87 5.78 -3.99
CA PHE A 55 -3.57 6.32 -3.59
C PHE A 55 -3.24 7.62 -4.31
N LYS A 56 -3.51 7.67 -5.61
CA LYS A 56 -3.28 8.88 -6.40
C LYS A 56 -4.13 10.03 -5.88
N ALA A 57 -5.42 9.79 -5.65
CA ALA A 57 -6.32 10.82 -5.13
C ALA A 57 -5.88 11.27 -3.74
N TYR A 58 -5.49 10.32 -2.90
CA TYR A 58 -5.08 10.62 -1.53
C TYR A 58 -3.85 11.52 -1.50
N THR A 59 -2.85 11.22 -2.31
CA THR A 59 -1.58 11.94 -2.28
C THR A 59 -1.62 13.26 -3.05
N THR A 60 -2.53 13.42 -4.01
CA THR A 60 -2.60 14.65 -4.81
C THR A 60 -3.70 15.60 -4.36
N GLU A 61 -4.82 15.08 -3.87
CA GLU A 61 -6.00 15.90 -3.55
C GLU A 61 -6.21 16.07 -2.05
N TYR A 62 -6.09 14.98 -1.30
CA TYR A 62 -6.23 15.05 0.17
C TYR A 62 -4.98 15.60 0.82
N ASN A 63 -3.82 15.31 0.24
CA ASN A 63 -2.53 15.81 0.67
C ASN A 63 -2.20 15.47 2.13
N PRO A 64 -2.03 14.18 2.44
CA PRO A 64 -1.76 13.74 3.80
C PRO A 64 -0.37 14.19 4.27
N GLN A 65 -0.18 14.24 5.59
CA GLN A 65 1.12 14.56 6.16
C GLN A 65 1.91 13.32 6.53
N ARG A 66 1.26 12.16 6.62
CA ARG A 66 1.91 10.92 7.01
C ARG A 66 1.18 9.75 6.35
N ILE A 67 1.97 8.77 5.92
CA ILE A 67 1.44 7.50 5.43
C ILE A 67 2.20 6.38 6.12
N THR A 68 1.47 5.44 6.72
CA THR A 68 2.04 4.24 7.32
C THR A 68 1.43 3.03 6.60
N VAL A 69 2.27 2.19 6.03
CA VAL A 69 1.83 0.99 5.31
C VAL A 69 2.14 -0.23 6.15
N HIS A 70 1.13 -1.05 6.39
CA HIS A 70 1.27 -2.30 7.14
C HIS A 70 1.06 -3.47 6.19
N PHE A 71 2.04 -4.35 6.11
CA PHE A 71 1.94 -5.60 5.37
C PHE A 71 1.80 -6.76 6.36
N TYR A 72 0.67 -7.45 6.30
CA TYR A 72 0.42 -8.70 7.03
C TYR A 72 0.22 -9.79 5.98
N LEU A 73 1.21 -9.99 5.12
CA LEU A 73 1.09 -10.87 3.97
C LEU A 73 1.61 -12.26 4.29
N THR A 74 0.97 -13.29 3.71
CA THR A 74 1.40 -14.67 3.84
C THR A 74 2.17 -15.12 2.61
N PHE A 75 1.68 -14.76 1.42
CA PHE A 75 2.34 -15.07 0.16
C PHE A 75 2.28 -13.87 -0.76
N VAL A 76 3.32 -13.70 -1.59
CA VAL A 76 3.38 -12.64 -2.60
C VAL A 76 3.91 -13.27 -3.89
N ASN A 77 3.17 -13.15 -5.01
CA ASN A 77 3.66 -13.64 -6.28
C ASN A 77 4.46 -12.55 -7.03
N GLY A 78 5.22 -12.98 -8.03
CA GLY A 78 6.13 -12.07 -8.74
C GLY A 78 5.43 -10.92 -9.46
N CYS A 79 4.24 -11.19 -10.02
CA CYS A 79 3.47 -10.15 -10.71
C CYS A 79 3.00 -9.08 -9.72
N SER A 80 2.62 -9.48 -8.51
CA SER A 80 2.21 -8.55 -7.47
C SER A 80 3.37 -7.72 -6.96
N GLU A 81 4.57 -8.28 -6.91
CA GLU A 81 5.76 -7.52 -6.53
C GLU A 81 6.00 -6.35 -7.48
N HIS A 82 5.73 -6.54 -8.77
CA HIS A 82 5.86 -5.47 -9.74
C HIS A 82 4.92 -4.31 -9.41
N TYR A 83 3.66 -4.60 -9.12
CA TYR A 83 2.67 -3.56 -8.80
C TYR A 83 2.93 -2.92 -7.44
N LEU A 84 3.33 -3.71 -6.45
CA LEU A 84 3.77 -3.16 -5.17
C LEU A 84 4.96 -2.22 -5.37
N GLY A 85 5.90 -2.60 -6.23
CA GLY A 85 7.06 -1.79 -6.54
C GLY A 85 6.68 -0.41 -7.06
N ILE A 86 5.67 -0.33 -7.91
CA ILE A 86 5.18 0.94 -8.45
C ILE A 86 4.68 1.83 -7.31
N LEU A 87 3.86 1.29 -6.40
CA LEU A 87 3.35 2.04 -5.26
C LEU A 87 4.46 2.48 -4.32
N LEU A 88 5.39 1.59 -4.02
CA LEU A 88 6.48 1.88 -3.10
C LEU A 88 7.45 2.90 -3.68
N LYS A 89 7.70 2.88 -4.98
CA LYS A 89 8.52 3.89 -5.65
C LYS A 89 7.86 5.26 -5.56
N ARG A 90 6.55 5.32 -5.71
CA ARG A 90 5.83 6.59 -5.55
C ARG A 90 5.93 7.10 -4.12
N LEU A 91 5.82 6.21 -3.13
CA LEU A 91 6.02 6.59 -1.73
C LEU A 91 7.44 7.08 -1.47
N GLU A 92 8.42 6.45 -2.09
CA GLU A 92 9.82 6.86 -1.99
C GLU A 92 10.02 8.28 -2.50
N GLU A 93 9.41 8.63 -3.64
CA GLU A 93 9.45 9.98 -4.17
C GLU A 93 8.82 10.98 -3.21
N LEU A 94 7.65 10.65 -2.65
CA LEU A 94 6.96 11.52 -1.71
C LEU A 94 7.75 11.70 -0.42
N TYR A 95 8.39 10.64 0.04
CA TYR A 95 9.23 10.69 1.23
C TYR A 95 10.42 11.62 1.01
N SER A 96 11.07 11.53 -0.15
CA SER A 96 12.19 12.41 -0.45
C SER A 96 11.77 13.86 -0.60
N ASN A 97 10.48 14.12 -0.86
CA ASN A 97 9.92 15.47 -0.93
C ASN A 97 9.29 15.94 0.38
N GLY A 98 9.49 15.21 1.46
CA GLY A 98 9.11 15.68 2.80
C GLY A 98 7.92 14.99 3.45
N LEU A 99 7.22 14.09 2.74
CA LEU A 99 6.13 13.35 3.35
C LEU A 99 6.70 12.32 4.34
N SER A 100 6.09 12.22 5.51
CA SER A 100 6.47 11.19 6.47
C SER A 100 5.89 9.85 6.01
N VAL A 101 6.76 8.88 5.75
CA VAL A 101 6.36 7.56 5.28
C VAL A 101 7.05 6.48 6.12
N GLU A 102 6.29 5.49 6.54
CA GLU A 102 6.83 4.34 7.26
C GLU A 102 6.17 3.07 6.72
N ILE A 103 6.95 2.01 6.59
CA ILE A 103 6.44 0.71 6.18
C ILE A 103 6.74 -0.29 7.28
N ILE A 104 5.73 -1.04 7.71
CA ILE A 104 5.87 -2.03 8.76
C ILE A 104 5.49 -3.39 8.18
N CYS A 105 6.44 -4.32 8.19
CA CYS A 105 6.22 -5.68 7.73
C CYS A 105 5.98 -6.57 8.95
N HIS A 106 4.75 -7.10 9.05
CA HIS A 106 4.36 -8.00 10.12
C HIS A 106 4.44 -9.44 9.61
N TYR A 107 4.98 -10.33 10.43
CA TYR A 107 5.05 -11.74 10.05
C TYR A 107 5.02 -12.60 11.31
N GLU A 108 4.52 -13.83 11.15
CA GLU A 108 4.55 -14.80 12.24
C GLU A 108 6.00 -15.18 12.55
N SER A 109 6.30 -15.47 13.81
CA SER A 109 7.67 -15.70 14.24
C SER A 109 8.34 -16.87 13.54
N ASP A 110 7.55 -17.83 13.04
CA ASP A 110 8.06 -18.99 12.31
C ASP A 110 7.99 -18.82 10.79
N ASP A 111 7.46 -17.70 10.30
CA ASP A 111 7.36 -17.43 8.86
C ASP A 111 8.65 -16.76 8.38
N THR A 112 9.66 -17.59 8.10
CA THR A 112 10.95 -17.09 7.66
C THR A 112 10.92 -16.50 6.27
N ASP A 113 10.01 -16.97 5.42
CA ASP A 113 9.88 -16.43 4.05
C ASP A 113 9.42 -14.99 4.07
N MET A 114 8.43 -14.65 4.89
CA MET A 114 7.94 -13.27 4.98
C MET A 114 8.93 -12.38 5.72
N ARG A 115 9.65 -12.91 6.70
CA ARG A 115 10.73 -12.19 7.34
C ARG A 115 11.79 -11.80 6.31
N ASP A 116 12.16 -12.72 5.45
CA ASP A 116 13.18 -12.49 4.43
C ASP A 116 12.68 -11.54 3.34
N TRP A 117 11.40 -11.64 2.99
CA TRP A 117 10.77 -10.71 2.04
C TRP A 117 10.88 -9.26 2.53
N GLY A 118 10.56 -9.02 3.81
CA GLY A 118 10.68 -7.70 4.40
C GLY A 118 12.12 -7.20 4.43
N ARG A 119 13.06 -8.10 4.72
CA ARG A 119 14.48 -7.78 4.73
C ARG A 119 14.96 -7.40 3.33
N ASP A 120 14.53 -8.14 2.32
CA ASP A 120 14.91 -7.86 0.92
C ASP A 120 14.33 -6.53 0.47
N LEU A 121 13.12 -6.22 0.91
CA LEU A 121 12.48 -4.95 0.59
C LEU A 121 13.31 -3.77 1.10
N LYS A 122 13.87 -3.89 2.30
CA LYS A 122 14.74 -2.83 2.87
C LYS A 122 15.95 -2.53 2.01
N GLN A 123 16.42 -3.51 1.24
CA GLN A 123 17.61 -3.34 0.42
C GLN A 123 17.34 -2.60 -0.88
N VAL A 124 16.11 -2.63 -1.38
CA VAL A 124 15.77 -2.06 -2.68
C VAL A 124 14.93 -0.78 -2.60
N ILE A 125 14.30 -0.52 -1.47
CA ILE A 125 13.42 0.63 -1.28
C ILE A 125 14.02 1.56 -0.23
N LYS A 126 14.16 2.84 -0.58
CA LYS A 126 14.74 3.84 0.29
C LYS A 126 13.67 4.52 1.14
N LEU A 127 13.08 3.74 2.03
CA LEU A 127 12.03 4.17 2.95
C LEU A 127 12.31 3.57 4.33
N PRO A 128 11.83 4.22 5.42
CA PRO A 128 11.85 3.59 6.73
C PRO A 128 10.99 2.33 6.73
N ILE A 129 11.60 1.17 6.95
CA ILE A 129 10.92 -0.12 6.96
C ILE A 129 11.28 -0.85 8.25
N GLU A 130 10.26 -1.28 8.96
CA GLU A 130 10.43 -2.09 10.17
C GLU A 130 9.89 -3.50 10.02
#